data_949ba858ef306c557b0277560162dac1
#
_entry.id   949ba858ef306c557b0277560162dac1
#
_cell.length_a   1.000
_cell.length_b   1.000
_cell.length_c   1.000
_cell.angle_alpha   90.00
_cell.angle_beta   90.00
_cell.angle_gamma   90.00
#
_symmetry.space_group_name_H-M   'P 1'
#
loop_
_entity.id
_entity.type
_entity.pdbx_description
1 polymer ?
#
loop_
_entity_poly.entity_id
_entity_poly.type
_entity_poly.pdbx_seq_one_letter_code
_entity_poly.pdbx_strand_id
1 'polypeptide(L)'
;LEMALDRICAEAEQAVRDGKSVIILSDKNLSYGHAPIPMLLAVAAVNRHLVEKNMRTSAGIVAETGEAREIAHFCLLLGYGATAINPYLAIESIANMVEDGRIKGIDAAGAVENYIKAICKGILKVMSKMGISTLRSYRQAQVFEAVGLGRELVDKYFAPTASRIGGIGLTEIASESLARYHNAHYPNCLLYTSDAADE
;
A
#
# COMPACT_ATOMS: atom_id res chain seq x y z
N LEU A 1 -6.14 8.94 -13.10
CA LEU A 1 -5.18 8.16 -12.33
C LEU A 1 -3.77 8.28 -12.95
N GLU A 2 -3.59 8.05 -14.27
CA GLU A 2 -2.29 8.10 -14.93
C GLU A 2 -1.57 9.44 -14.73
N MET A 3 -2.21 10.56 -15.03
CA MET A 3 -1.65 11.90 -14.79
C MET A 3 -1.25 12.13 -13.32
N ALA A 4 -1.97 11.54 -12.37
CA ALA A 4 -1.63 11.65 -10.95
C ALA A 4 -0.39 10.82 -10.61
N LEU A 5 -0.23 9.63 -11.21
CA LEU A 5 0.98 8.81 -11.08
C LEU A 5 2.20 9.52 -11.69
N ASP A 6 2.06 10.09 -12.88
CA ASP A 6 3.14 10.83 -13.53
C ASP A 6 3.57 12.04 -12.69
N ARG A 7 2.61 12.74 -12.08
CA ARG A 7 2.89 13.87 -11.18
C ARG A 7 3.69 13.43 -9.95
N ILE A 8 3.24 12.41 -9.22
CA ILE A 8 3.98 11.97 -8.01
C ILE A 8 5.36 11.41 -8.35
N CYS A 9 5.54 10.81 -9.53
CA CYS A 9 6.84 10.37 -10.00
C CYS A 9 7.77 11.56 -10.25
N ALA A 10 7.28 12.62 -10.91
CA ALA A 10 8.05 13.84 -11.16
C ALA A 10 8.39 14.59 -9.86
N GLU A 11 7.44 14.69 -8.93
CA GLU A 11 7.66 15.29 -7.60
C GLU A 11 8.72 14.51 -6.81
N ALA A 12 8.67 13.17 -6.83
CA ALA A 12 9.68 12.33 -6.19
C ALA A 12 11.07 12.49 -6.82
N GLU A 13 11.17 12.53 -8.16
CA GLU A 13 12.42 12.80 -8.86
C GLU A 13 13.00 14.15 -8.45
N GLN A 14 12.18 15.20 -8.45
CA GLN A 14 12.63 16.54 -8.08
C GLN A 14 13.11 16.59 -6.63
N ALA A 15 12.37 15.97 -5.70
CA ALA A 15 12.78 15.90 -4.30
C ALA A 15 14.14 15.23 -4.12
N VAL A 16 14.42 14.15 -4.86
CA VAL A 16 15.75 13.50 -4.82
C VAL A 16 16.83 14.40 -5.41
N ARG A 17 16.55 15.11 -6.51
CA ARG A 17 17.48 16.12 -7.09
C ARG A 17 17.79 17.25 -6.10
N ASP A 18 16.81 17.64 -5.29
CA ASP A 18 16.95 18.64 -4.23
C ASP A 18 17.65 18.09 -2.96
N GLY A 19 18.19 16.87 -3.03
CA GLY A 19 18.96 16.25 -1.95
C GLY A 19 18.11 15.64 -0.82
N LYS A 20 16.80 15.40 -1.05
CA LYS A 20 15.98 14.71 -0.07
C LYS A 20 16.30 13.21 -0.06
N SER A 21 16.55 12.66 1.13
CA SER A 21 16.90 11.25 1.32
C SER A 21 15.71 10.37 1.72
N VAL A 22 14.53 10.98 1.97
CA VAL A 22 13.29 10.27 2.31
C VAL A 22 12.14 10.87 1.52
N ILE A 23 11.41 10.02 0.84
CA ILE A 23 10.17 10.31 0.12
C ILE A 23 9.03 9.64 0.88
N ILE A 24 8.02 10.40 1.29
CA ILE A 24 6.83 9.86 1.96
C ILE A 24 5.67 9.94 0.98
N LEU A 25 5.12 8.78 0.63
CA LEU A 25 3.87 8.66 -0.10
C LEU A 25 2.76 8.45 0.93
N SER A 26 1.80 9.37 0.98
CA SER A 26 0.76 9.37 2.02
C SER A 26 -0.64 9.47 1.41
N ASP A 27 -1.55 8.65 1.89
CA ASP A 27 -3.00 8.73 1.64
C ASP A 27 -3.77 9.32 2.84
N LYS A 28 -3.07 9.84 3.87
CA LYS A 28 -3.68 10.28 5.13
C LYS A 28 -4.54 11.53 4.98
N ASN A 29 -4.16 12.45 4.10
CA ASN A 29 -4.83 13.75 3.94
C ASN A 29 -5.84 13.70 2.80
N LEU A 30 -6.81 12.79 2.88
CA LEU A 30 -7.92 12.75 1.94
C LEU A 30 -8.80 13.97 2.11
N SER A 31 -8.97 14.74 1.04
CA SER A 31 -9.88 15.87 0.99
C SER A 31 -11.10 15.56 0.15
N TYR A 32 -12.20 16.28 0.41
CA TYR A 32 -13.39 16.15 -0.40
C TYR A 32 -13.07 16.39 -1.89
N GLY A 33 -13.47 15.43 -2.74
CA GLY A 33 -13.20 15.50 -4.19
C GLY A 33 -11.87 14.87 -4.65
N HIS A 34 -11.05 14.34 -3.74
CA HIS A 34 -9.77 13.70 -4.09
C HIS A 34 -9.72 12.27 -3.58
N ALA A 35 -9.94 11.30 -4.47
CA ALA A 35 -9.76 9.89 -4.16
C ALA A 35 -8.27 9.53 -4.06
N PRO A 36 -7.88 8.63 -3.13
CA PRO A 36 -6.49 8.20 -3.00
C PRO A 36 -6.06 7.37 -4.22
N ILE A 37 -4.79 7.50 -4.59
CA ILE A 37 -4.14 6.53 -5.48
C ILE A 37 -3.90 5.26 -4.66
N PRO A 38 -4.22 4.05 -5.18
CA PRO A 38 -3.87 2.81 -4.49
C PRO A 38 -2.38 2.78 -4.12
N MET A 39 -2.07 2.61 -2.84
CA MET A 39 -0.71 2.82 -2.33
C MET A 39 0.32 1.88 -2.97
N LEU A 40 -0.06 0.63 -3.24
CA LEU A 40 0.84 -0.31 -3.92
C LEU A 40 1.24 0.19 -5.31
N LEU A 41 0.29 0.74 -6.06
CA LEU A 41 0.53 1.31 -7.39
C LEU A 41 1.40 2.56 -7.31
N ALA A 42 1.16 3.45 -6.33
CA ALA A 42 1.97 4.64 -6.09
C ALA A 42 3.43 4.28 -5.76
N VAL A 43 3.63 3.34 -4.84
CA VAL A 43 4.98 2.85 -4.46
C VAL A 43 5.69 2.22 -5.65
N ALA A 44 5.02 1.35 -6.40
CA ALA A 44 5.60 0.67 -7.55
C ALA A 44 5.99 1.67 -8.66
N ALA A 45 5.11 2.63 -8.97
CA ALA A 45 5.35 3.67 -9.97
C ALA A 45 6.56 4.54 -9.60
N VAL A 46 6.59 5.10 -8.39
CA VAL A 46 7.70 5.95 -7.93
C VAL A 46 9.01 5.15 -7.85
N ASN A 47 8.96 3.93 -7.30
CA ASN A 47 10.15 3.07 -7.23
C ASN A 47 10.73 2.79 -8.61
N ARG A 48 9.90 2.41 -9.58
CA ARG A 48 10.30 2.14 -10.95
C ARG A 48 10.86 3.38 -11.63
N HIS A 49 10.19 4.52 -11.53
CA HIS A 49 10.63 5.79 -12.07
C HIS A 49 12.03 6.17 -11.55
N LEU A 50 12.25 6.06 -10.24
CA LEU A 50 13.56 6.36 -9.64
C LEU A 50 14.65 5.34 -10.08
N VAL A 51 14.29 4.07 -10.34
CA VAL A 51 15.21 3.07 -10.91
C VAL A 51 15.60 3.47 -12.33
N GLU A 52 14.66 3.82 -13.19
CA GLU A 52 14.90 4.25 -14.58
C GLU A 52 15.76 5.52 -14.67
N LYS A 53 15.63 6.40 -13.67
CA LYS A 53 16.46 7.60 -13.54
C LYS A 53 17.80 7.37 -12.84
N ASN A 54 18.13 6.14 -12.44
CA ASN A 54 19.32 5.79 -11.65
C ASN A 54 19.43 6.54 -10.30
N MET A 55 18.29 6.90 -9.70
CA MET A 55 18.20 7.68 -8.46
C MET A 55 17.67 6.87 -7.27
N ARG A 56 17.27 5.61 -7.49
CA ARG A 56 16.60 4.78 -6.46
C ARG A 56 17.41 4.59 -5.19
N THR A 57 18.72 4.57 -5.28
CA THR A 57 19.61 4.37 -4.12
C THR A 57 19.80 5.63 -3.27
N SER A 58 19.42 6.79 -3.78
CA SER A 58 19.60 8.08 -3.11
C SER A 58 18.52 8.39 -2.09
N ALA A 59 17.35 7.73 -2.15
CA ALA A 59 16.26 7.99 -1.23
C ALA A 59 15.51 6.72 -0.79
N GLY A 60 15.05 6.72 0.47
CA GLY A 60 14.08 5.75 0.98
C GLY A 60 12.66 6.14 0.61
N ILE A 61 11.79 5.16 0.33
CA ILE A 61 10.37 5.37 0.09
C ILE A 61 9.60 4.89 1.32
N VAL A 62 8.86 5.77 1.95
CA VAL A 62 7.96 5.46 3.07
C VAL A 62 6.53 5.46 2.55
N ALA A 63 5.81 4.37 2.78
CA ALA A 63 4.37 4.29 2.52
C ALA A 63 3.59 4.58 3.80
N GLU A 64 2.96 5.74 3.90
CA GLU A 64 2.02 6.09 4.96
C GLU A 64 0.62 5.85 4.44
N THR A 65 -0.03 4.76 4.91
CA THR A 65 -1.25 4.28 4.25
C THR A 65 -2.27 3.68 5.19
N GLY A 66 -3.55 3.93 4.91
CA GLY A 66 -4.68 3.25 5.51
C GLY A 66 -4.97 1.86 4.92
N GLU A 67 -4.35 1.50 3.78
CA GLU A 67 -4.62 0.24 3.09
C GLU A 67 -3.91 -0.97 3.73
N ALA A 68 -2.74 -0.75 4.37
CA ALA A 68 -1.93 -1.83 4.93
C ALA A 68 -2.46 -2.31 6.29
N ARG A 69 -2.97 -3.55 6.34
CA ARG A 69 -3.58 -4.16 7.54
C ARG A 69 -3.05 -5.55 7.85
N GLU A 70 -2.76 -6.34 6.82
CA GLU A 70 -2.38 -7.75 6.90
C GLU A 70 -0.97 -7.97 6.37
N ILE A 71 -0.33 -9.07 6.77
CA ILE A 71 1.04 -9.42 6.40
C ILE A 71 1.25 -9.36 4.88
N ALA A 72 0.28 -9.82 4.09
CA ALA A 72 0.36 -9.79 2.63
C ALA A 72 0.53 -8.36 2.07
N HIS A 73 -0.20 -7.37 2.62
CA HIS A 73 -0.09 -5.97 2.20
C HIS A 73 1.32 -5.42 2.44
N PHE A 74 1.91 -5.72 3.60
CA PHE A 74 3.29 -5.31 3.93
C PHE A 74 4.31 -6.00 3.02
N CYS A 75 4.13 -7.30 2.76
CA CYS A 75 5.00 -8.03 1.84
C CYS A 75 4.98 -7.45 0.43
N LEU A 76 3.79 -7.08 -0.08
CA LEU A 76 3.64 -6.43 -1.38
C LEU A 76 4.32 -5.07 -1.41
N LEU A 77 4.02 -4.19 -0.47
CA LEU A 77 4.62 -2.84 -0.41
C LEU A 77 6.16 -2.90 -0.33
N LEU A 78 6.70 -3.76 0.53
CA LEU A 78 8.15 -3.98 0.63
C LEU A 78 8.71 -4.57 -0.66
N GLY A 79 8.04 -5.56 -1.25
CA GLY A 79 8.46 -6.22 -2.48
C GLY A 79 8.52 -5.26 -3.67
N TYR A 80 7.62 -4.30 -3.75
CA TYR A 80 7.58 -3.29 -4.80
C TYR A 80 8.33 -1.98 -4.49
N GLY A 81 9.05 -1.92 -3.37
CA GLY A 81 10.06 -0.88 -3.18
C GLY A 81 9.92 -0.02 -1.95
N ALA A 82 8.89 -0.16 -1.12
CA ALA A 82 8.82 0.56 0.14
C ALA A 82 10.02 0.20 1.04
N THR A 83 10.57 1.21 1.69
CA THR A 83 11.67 1.07 2.66
C THR A 83 11.12 0.93 4.08
N ALA A 84 10.04 1.67 4.35
CA ALA A 84 9.28 1.63 5.60
C ALA A 84 7.79 1.80 5.29
N ILE A 85 6.95 1.35 6.21
CA ILE A 85 5.49 1.44 6.09
C ILE A 85 4.93 1.95 7.40
N ASN A 86 4.12 3.01 7.33
CA ASN A 86 3.31 3.51 8.43
C ASN A 86 1.84 3.17 8.18
N PRO A 87 1.31 2.09 8.80
CA PRO A 87 -0.10 1.68 8.64
C PRO A 87 -0.98 2.46 9.63
N TYR A 88 -1.06 3.79 9.47
CA TYR A 88 -1.65 4.68 10.46
C TYR A 88 -3.08 4.28 10.85
N LEU A 89 -3.91 3.90 9.88
CA LEU A 89 -5.31 3.52 10.14
C LEU A 89 -5.43 2.22 10.94
N ALA A 90 -4.56 1.23 10.68
CA ALA A 90 -4.56 -0.01 11.45
C ALA A 90 -4.13 0.25 12.89
N ILE A 91 -3.13 1.11 13.10
CA ILE A 91 -2.67 1.52 14.44
C ILE A 91 -3.77 2.24 15.20
N GLU A 92 -4.39 3.24 14.58
CA GLU A 92 -5.50 4.02 15.16
C GLU A 92 -6.72 3.10 15.46
N SER A 93 -7.05 2.20 14.56
CA SER A 93 -8.15 1.23 14.76
C SER A 93 -7.92 0.31 15.96
N ILE A 94 -6.69 -0.18 16.14
CA ILE A 94 -6.35 -1.04 17.29
C ILE A 94 -6.45 -0.24 18.59
N ALA A 95 -5.95 0.99 18.63
CA ALA A 95 -6.06 1.86 19.81
C ALA A 95 -7.53 2.11 20.17
N ASN A 96 -8.37 2.46 19.19
CA ASN A 96 -9.80 2.65 19.41
C ASN A 96 -10.52 1.37 19.87
N MET A 97 -10.11 0.19 19.38
CA MET A 97 -10.69 -1.09 19.85
C MET A 97 -10.37 -1.38 21.33
N VAL A 98 -9.26 -0.91 21.86
CA VAL A 98 -8.93 -0.99 23.28
C VAL A 98 -9.78 0.01 24.07
N GLU A 99 -9.88 1.25 23.60
CA GLU A 99 -10.69 2.31 24.24
C GLU A 99 -12.18 1.94 24.30
N ASP A 100 -12.72 1.35 23.23
CA ASP A 100 -14.10 0.85 23.16
C ASP A 100 -14.33 -0.45 23.97
N GLY A 101 -13.30 -1.01 24.62
CA GLY A 101 -13.37 -2.24 25.41
C GLY A 101 -13.55 -3.53 24.58
N ARG A 102 -13.38 -3.47 23.26
CA ARG A 102 -13.39 -4.67 22.39
C ARG A 102 -12.13 -5.52 22.57
N ILE A 103 -11.00 -4.90 22.90
CA ILE A 103 -9.77 -5.58 23.33
C ILE A 103 -9.60 -5.30 24.83
N LYS A 104 -9.45 -6.36 25.63
CA LYS A 104 -9.36 -6.26 27.10
C LYS A 104 -8.05 -6.81 27.61
N GLY A 105 -7.61 -6.34 28.79
CA GLY A 105 -6.43 -6.87 29.49
C GLY A 105 -5.09 -6.33 28.98
N ILE A 106 -5.13 -5.32 28.12
CA ILE A 106 -3.93 -4.65 27.59
C ILE A 106 -4.27 -3.18 27.30
N ASP A 107 -3.29 -2.29 27.43
CA ASP A 107 -3.43 -0.90 27.03
C ASP A 107 -3.25 -0.71 25.51
N ALA A 108 -3.62 0.45 25.00
CA ALA A 108 -3.54 0.76 23.58
C ALA A 108 -2.11 0.64 23.02
N ALA A 109 -1.13 1.12 23.78
CA ALA A 109 0.28 1.05 23.36
C ALA A 109 0.78 -0.40 23.23
N GLY A 110 0.46 -1.24 24.21
CA GLY A 110 0.81 -2.67 24.19
C GLY A 110 0.10 -3.44 23.09
N ALA A 111 -1.17 -3.10 22.81
CA ALA A 111 -1.92 -3.72 21.71
C ALA A 111 -1.29 -3.36 20.34
N VAL A 112 -0.94 -2.11 20.13
CA VAL A 112 -0.23 -1.65 18.92
C VAL A 112 1.14 -2.32 18.80
N GLU A 113 1.91 -2.39 19.89
CA GLU A 113 3.21 -3.09 19.89
C GLU A 113 3.07 -4.56 19.50
N ASN A 114 2.05 -5.25 20.01
CA ASN A 114 1.77 -6.64 19.66
C ASN A 114 1.40 -6.81 18.18
N TYR A 115 0.62 -5.89 17.62
CA TYR A 115 0.32 -5.86 16.20
C TYR A 115 1.61 -5.71 15.37
N ILE A 116 2.45 -4.73 15.69
CA ILE A 116 3.72 -4.51 14.99
C ILE A 116 4.61 -5.76 15.06
N LYS A 117 4.72 -6.36 16.24
CA LYS A 117 5.49 -7.61 16.43
C LYS A 117 4.92 -8.77 15.59
N ALA A 118 3.61 -8.89 15.49
CA ALA A 118 2.94 -9.92 14.71
C ALA A 118 3.21 -9.73 13.20
N ILE A 119 3.09 -8.50 12.70
CA ILE A 119 3.41 -8.16 11.31
C ILE A 119 4.88 -8.46 11.01
N CYS A 120 5.81 -7.99 11.83
CA CYS A 120 7.25 -8.24 11.65
C CYS A 120 7.57 -9.73 11.63
N LYS A 121 7.02 -10.53 12.56
CA LYS A 121 7.19 -11.98 12.57
C LYS A 121 6.60 -12.63 11.31
N GLY A 122 5.45 -12.13 10.83
CA GLY A 122 4.82 -12.60 9.62
C GLY A 122 5.68 -12.36 8.38
N ILE A 123 6.23 -11.16 8.23
CA ILE A 123 7.15 -10.81 7.13
C ILE A 123 8.39 -11.71 7.16
N LEU A 124 9.03 -11.86 8.33
CA LEU A 124 10.18 -12.75 8.49
C LEU A 124 9.86 -14.20 8.10
N LYS A 125 8.66 -14.69 8.46
CA LYS A 125 8.20 -16.03 8.08
C LYS A 125 8.04 -16.19 6.57
N VAL A 126 7.48 -15.17 5.89
CA VAL A 126 7.34 -15.15 4.43
C VAL A 126 8.72 -15.16 3.77
N MET A 127 9.61 -14.27 4.18
CA MET A 127 10.98 -14.19 3.67
C MET A 127 11.76 -15.52 3.88
N SER A 128 11.64 -16.11 5.06
CA SER A 128 12.26 -17.40 5.39
C SER A 128 11.78 -18.52 4.47
N LYS A 129 10.47 -18.59 4.18
CA LYS A 129 9.93 -19.58 3.23
C LYS A 129 10.45 -19.40 1.81
N MET A 130 10.79 -18.18 1.42
CA MET A 130 11.38 -17.86 0.11
C MET A 130 12.90 -17.95 0.08
N GLY A 131 13.54 -18.26 1.22
CA GLY A 131 15.01 -18.35 1.33
C GLY A 131 15.70 -16.99 1.25
N ILE A 132 14.99 -15.88 1.54
CA ILE A 132 15.52 -14.51 1.47
C ILE A 132 15.80 -13.99 2.87
N SER A 133 17.07 -13.64 3.14
CA SER A 133 17.53 -13.23 4.48
C SER A 133 17.51 -11.72 4.74
N THR A 134 17.42 -10.88 3.70
CA THR A 134 17.44 -9.42 3.84
C THR A 134 16.30 -8.76 3.09
N LEU A 135 15.72 -7.68 3.65
CA LEU A 135 14.68 -6.88 2.97
C LEU A 135 15.18 -6.27 1.65
N ARG A 136 16.48 -5.95 1.58
CA ARG A 136 17.09 -5.42 0.36
C ARG A 136 17.01 -6.43 -0.79
N SER A 137 17.24 -7.70 -0.52
CA SER A 137 17.14 -8.78 -1.51
C SER A 137 15.69 -9.17 -1.80
N TYR A 138 14.76 -8.88 -0.88
CA TYR A 138 13.34 -9.13 -1.07
C TYR A 138 12.69 -8.15 -2.06
N ARG A 139 13.19 -6.91 -2.13
CA ARG A 139 12.70 -5.91 -3.07
C ARG A 139 12.96 -6.36 -4.50
N GLN A 140 11.91 -6.36 -5.33
CA GLN A 140 11.95 -6.76 -6.75
C GLN A 140 12.48 -8.19 -6.99
N ALA A 141 12.35 -9.07 -6.00
CA ALA A 141 12.82 -10.45 -6.07
C ALA A 141 11.94 -11.38 -6.94
N GLN A 142 10.95 -10.83 -7.67
CA GLN A 142 10.01 -11.60 -8.53
C GLN A 142 9.28 -12.72 -7.79
N VAL A 143 8.94 -12.48 -6.53
CA VAL A 143 8.26 -13.46 -5.65
C VAL A 143 6.73 -13.38 -5.76
N PHE A 144 6.21 -12.47 -6.59
CA PHE A 144 4.79 -12.27 -6.83
C PHE A 144 4.43 -12.58 -8.28
N GLU A 145 3.19 -12.93 -8.51
CA GLU A 145 2.56 -13.06 -9.81
C GLU A 145 1.35 -12.12 -9.87
N ALA A 146 1.21 -11.38 -10.98
CA ALA A 146 0.03 -10.57 -11.24
C ALA A 146 -1.05 -11.41 -11.89
N VAL A 147 -2.23 -11.43 -11.31
CA VAL A 147 -3.40 -12.14 -11.83
C VAL A 147 -4.55 -11.15 -12.01
N GLY A 148 -5.12 -11.12 -13.21
CA GLY A 148 -6.24 -10.24 -13.52
C GLY A 148 -5.87 -8.77 -13.76
N LEU A 149 -4.58 -8.47 -13.98
CA LEU A 149 -4.10 -7.14 -14.35
C LEU A 149 -3.70 -7.10 -15.84
N GLY A 150 -4.07 -6.04 -16.53
CA GLY A 150 -3.69 -5.80 -17.92
C GLY A 150 -2.16 -5.75 -18.10
N ARG A 151 -1.67 -6.31 -19.19
CA ARG A 151 -0.23 -6.43 -19.45
C ARG A 151 0.46 -5.07 -19.50
N GLU A 152 -0.17 -4.08 -20.11
CA GLU A 152 0.37 -2.71 -20.17
C GLU A 152 0.60 -2.11 -18.78
N LEU A 153 -0.35 -2.34 -17.85
CA LEU A 153 -0.24 -1.89 -16.48
C LEU A 153 0.92 -2.59 -15.75
N VAL A 154 1.03 -3.91 -15.92
CA VAL A 154 2.09 -4.71 -15.30
C VAL A 154 3.45 -4.31 -15.84
N ASP A 155 3.60 -4.20 -17.15
CA ASP A 155 4.86 -3.83 -17.80
C ASP A 155 5.29 -2.40 -17.43
N LYS A 156 4.33 -1.48 -17.26
CA LYS A 156 4.61 -0.07 -16.93
C LYS A 156 4.99 0.14 -15.48
N TYR A 157 4.30 -0.51 -14.52
CA TYR A 157 4.45 -0.19 -13.09
C TYR A 157 5.00 -1.32 -12.23
N PHE A 158 4.74 -2.58 -12.61
CA PHE A 158 5.06 -3.75 -11.80
C PHE A 158 6.13 -4.66 -12.40
N ALA A 159 6.71 -4.31 -13.54
CA ALA A 159 7.77 -5.12 -14.13
C ALA A 159 8.97 -5.27 -13.14
N PRO A 160 9.60 -6.45 -13.11
CA PRO A 160 9.43 -7.59 -14.00
C PRO A 160 8.48 -8.68 -13.47
N THR A 161 7.35 -8.30 -12.88
CA THR A 161 6.38 -9.27 -12.33
C THR A 161 5.79 -10.13 -13.45
N ALA A 162 5.75 -11.45 -13.22
CA ALA A 162 5.11 -12.37 -14.15
C ALA A 162 3.58 -12.15 -14.15
N SER A 163 2.96 -12.11 -15.34
CA SER A 163 1.52 -12.06 -15.52
C SER A 163 1.09 -13.06 -16.59
N ARG A 164 0.35 -14.08 -16.19
CA ARG A 164 -0.17 -15.12 -17.09
C ARG A 164 -1.63 -14.90 -17.45
N ILE A 165 -2.36 -14.23 -16.56
CA ILE A 165 -3.79 -13.95 -16.73
C ILE A 165 -3.95 -12.44 -16.74
N GLY A 166 -4.26 -11.88 -17.91
CA GLY A 166 -4.59 -10.47 -18.10
C GLY A 166 -5.92 -10.10 -17.47
N GLY A 167 -6.24 -8.80 -17.49
CA GLY A 167 -7.50 -8.29 -16.92
C GLY A 167 -7.58 -6.78 -16.97
N ILE A 168 -7.90 -6.17 -15.84
CA ILE A 168 -8.21 -4.74 -15.70
C ILE A 168 -6.97 -3.85 -15.90
N GLY A 169 -7.22 -2.66 -16.43
CA GLY A 169 -6.23 -1.59 -16.62
C GLY A 169 -6.39 -0.45 -15.60
N LEU A 170 -5.72 0.67 -15.89
CA LEU A 170 -5.77 1.87 -15.05
C LEU A 170 -7.17 2.48 -14.94
N THR A 171 -7.98 2.36 -15.99
CA THR A 171 -9.34 2.91 -16.03
C THR A 171 -10.24 2.22 -15.01
N GLU A 172 -10.20 0.90 -14.99
CA GLU A 172 -11.00 0.10 -14.06
C GLU A 172 -10.51 0.30 -12.61
N ILE A 173 -9.19 0.34 -12.39
CA ILE A 173 -8.62 0.63 -11.06
C ILE A 173 -9.05 2.02 -10.59
N ALA A 174 -9.03 3.02 -11.46
CA ALA A 174 -9.51 4.36 -11.13
C ALA A 174 -10.99 4.36 -10.75
N SER A 175 -11.82 3.66 -11.53
CA SER A 175 -13.25 3.51 -11.28
C SER A 175 -13.54 2.86 -9.92
N GLU A 176 -12.84 1.76 -9.60
CA GLU A 176 -12.97 1.09 -8.30
C GLU A 176 -12.51 1.96 -7.13
N SER A 177 -11.42 2.70 -7.31
CA SER A 177 -10.92 3.62 -6.27
C SER A 177 -11.91 4.76 -6.01
N LEU A 178 -12.50 5.31 -7.07
CA LEU A 178 -13.56 6.31 -6.98
C LEU A 178 -14.82 5.75 -6.33
N ALA A 179 -15.24 4.55 -6.69
CA ALA A 179 -16.41 3.90 -6.09
C ALA A 179 -16.22 3.68 -4.59
N ARG A 180 -15.05 3.19 -4.16
CA ARG A 180 -14.71 3.05 -2.73
C ARG A 180 -14.71 4.40 -2.01
N TYR A 181 -14.13 5.43 -2.62
CA TYR A 181 -14.13 6.78 -2.08
C TYR A 181 -15.55 7.34 -1.94
N HIS A 182 -16.39 7.20 -2.97
CA HIS A 182 -17.81 7.61 -2.94
C HIS A 182 -18.58 6.89 -1.83
N ASN A 183 -18.46 5.58 -1.74
CA ASN A 183 -19.16 4.79 -0.73
C ASN A 183 -18.76 5.18 0.71
N ALA A 184 -17.51 5.60 0.92
CA ALA A 184 -17.04 6.06 2.23
C ALA A 184 -17.57 7.44 2.61
N HIS A 185 -17.87 8.32 1.64
CA HIS A 185 -18.28 9.71 1.88
C HIS A 185 -19.79 9.94 1.77
N TYR A 186 -20.53 9.03 1.13
CA TYR A 186 -21.97 9.11 0.99
C TYR A 186 -22.66 7.98 1.75
N PRO A 187 -23.26 8.28 2.92
CA PRO A 187 -23.75 7.26 3.88
C PRO A 187 -24.99 6.46 3.44
N ASN A 188 -25.50 6.68 2.23
CA ASN A 188 -26.69 5.97 1.75
C ASN A 188 -26.48 4.46 1.50
N CYS A 189 -25.27 3.95 1.66
CA CYS A 189 -24.97 2.53 1.47
C CYS A 189 -24.98 1.70 2.77
N LEU A 190 -25.06 2.34 3.94
CA LEU A 190 -25.07 1.60 5.22
C LEU A 190 -26.47 1.05 5.60
N LEU A 191 -27.52 1.49 4.90
CA LEU A 191 -28.90 0.98 5.15
C LEU A 191 -29.17 -0.39 4.49
N TYR A 192 -28.30 -0.86 3.60
CA TYR A 192 -28.52 -2.12 2.86
C TYR A 192 -27.97 -3.37 3.54
N THR A 193 -27.15 -3.21 4.59
CA THR A 193 -26.53 -4.35 5.28
C THR A 193 -27.28 -4.80 6.52
N SER A 194 -28.30 -4.05 6.98
CA SER A 194 -29.11 -4.42 8.15
C SER A 194 -30.32 -5.29 7.81
N ASP A 195 -30.83 -5.24 6.59
CA ASP A 195 -32.04 -5.97 6.21
C ASP A 195 -31.77 -7.39 5.63
N ALA A 196 -30.53 -7.74 5.34
CA ALA A 196 -30.19 -9.07 4.82
C ALA A 196 -29.91 -10.12 5.88
N ALA A 197 -29.98 -9.76 7.16
CA ALA A 197 -29.69 -10.67 8.28
C ALA A 197 -30.96 -11.14 9.04
N ASP A 198 -32.14 -10.65 8.66
CA ASP A 198 -33.40 -10.96 9.36
C ASP A 198 -34.43 -11.77 8.51
N GLU A 199 -34.02 -12.39 7.37
CA GLU A 199 -34.83 -13.35 6.66
C GLU A 199 -34.24 -14.78 6.73
#